data_c4a5d62d996f3e5d13235e5d9420346d
#
_entry.id   c4a5d62d996f3e5d13235e5d9420346d
#
_cell.length_a   1.000
_cell.length_b   1.000
_cell.length_c   1.000
_cell.angle_alpha   90.00
_cell.angle_beta   90.00
_cell.angle_gamma   90.00
#
_symmetry.space_group_name_H-M   'P 1'
#
loop_
_entity.id
_entity.type
_entity.pdbx_description
1 polymer ?
#
loop_
_entity_poly.entity_id
_entity_poly.type
_entity_poly.pdbx_seq_one_letter_code
_entity_poly.pdbx_strand_id
1 'polypeptide(L)'
;PQVGGSYWPKHTLQDRIVDFQKPVESIMRQIRAFGATESLVNINNTWLVVKRALGWPEQHNYAPGKVLHVYNRTIVMTALDGYIGLLEPDIVRPEIAAELQEKN
;
A
#
# COMPACT_ATOMS: atom_id res chain seq x y z
N PRO A 1 -12.62 19.59 21.70
CA PRO A 1 -12.70 19.36 21.62
C PRO A 1 -12.93 18.95 21.29
N GLN A 2 -12.90 18.81 21.37
CA GLN A 2 -12.94 18.48 21.27
C GLN A 2 -12.82 18.01 21.26
N VAL A 3 -13.00 18.01 21.52
CA VAL A 3 -12.79 17.58 21.65
C VAL A 3 -12.35 17.05 21.35
N GLY A 4 -12.36 17.08 21.50
CA GLY A 4 -11.84 16.73 21.34
C GLY A 4 -11.56 15.96 20.87
N GLY A 5 -11.51 15.68 21.18
CA GLY A 5 -10.90 14.72 20.86
C GLY A 5 -11.16 14.09 19.73
N SER A 6 -11.67 14.22 19.42
CA SER A 6 -11.78 13.65 18.37
C SER A 6 -11.23 14.22 17.27
N TYR A 7 -10.42 14.71 17.37
CA TYR A 7 -9.85 15.09 16.42
C TYR A 7 -8.77 14.40 16.01
N TRP A 8 -8.76 13.57 16.11
CA TRP A 8 -7.96 12.60 15.49
C TRP A 8 -8.20 12.67 14.04
N PRO A 9 -7.17 12.78 13.22
CA PRO A 9 -7.36 12.52 11.82
C PRO A 9 -7.79 11.08 11.76
N LYS A 10 -9.00 10.88 11.45
CA LYS A 10 -9.47 9.54 11.23
C LYS A 10 -8.98 9.09 9.89
N HIS A 11 -8.05 8.20 9.89
CA HIS A 11 -7.62 7.57 8.66
C HIS A 11 -8.72 6.63 8.21
N THR A 12 -9.24 6.87 7.05
CA THR A 12 -10.19 5.93 6.44
C THR A 12 -9.38 4.82 5.78
N LEU A 13 -10.06 3.76 5.39
CA LEU A 13 -9.39 2.71 4.62
C LEU A 13 -8.79 3.26 3.34
N GLN A 14 -9.46 4.25 2.73
CA GLN A 14 -8.96 4.88 1.51
C GLN A 14 -7.59 5.50 1.71
N ASP A 15 -7.36 6.09 2.88
CA ASP A 15 -6.08 6.74 3.15
C ASP A 15 -4.93 5.75 3.23
N ARG A 16 -5.23 4.49 3.51
CA ARG A 16 -4.21 3.46 3.67
C ARG A 16 -3.87 2.75 2.36
N ILE A 17 -4.63 3.01 1.30
CA ILE A 17 -4.40 2.35 0.01
C ILE A 17 -3.17 2.97 -0.65
N VAL A 18 -2.25 2.11 -1.07
CA VAL A 18 -1.03 2.55 -1.73
C VAL A 18 -1.33 2.88 -3.19
N ASP A 19 -0.90 4.06 -3.62
CA ASP A 19 -1.04 4.49 -5.00
C ASP A 19 0.32 4.37 -5.70
N PHE A 20 0.47 3.34 -6.53
CA PHE A 20 1.74 3.07 -7.20
C PHE A 20 2.04 4.06 -8.33
N GLN A 21 1.13 4.94 -8.66
CA GLN A 21 1.39 5.99 -9.64
C GLN A 21 2.18 7.14 -9.05
N LYS A 22 2.56 7.04 -7.79
CA LYS A 22 3.39 8.05 -7.13
C LYS A 22 4.85 7.62 -7.15
N PRO A 23 5.77 8.57 -6.90
CA PRO A 23 7.19 8.23 -6.81
C PRO A 23 7.48 7.25 -5.67
N VAL A 24 8.57 6.50 -5.82
CA VAL A 24 9.01 5.55 -4.80
C VAL A 24 9.08 6.20 -3.43
N GLU A 25 9.64 7.40 -3.36
CA GLU A 25 9.81 8.09 -2.09
C GLU A 25 8.48 8.33 -1.39
N SER A 26 7.46 8.75 -2.15
CA SER A 26 6.13 9.00 -1.58
C SER A 26 5.50 7.71 -1.07
N ILE A 27 5.63 6.63 -1.84
CA ILE A 27 5.08 5.34 -1.45
C ILE A 27 5.76 4.83 -0.18
N MET A 28 7.08 4.92 -0.13
CA MET A 28 7.82 4.45 1.05
C MET A 28 7.48 5.27 2.28
N ARG A 29 7.28 6.58 2.10
CA ARG A 29 6.90 7.45 3.19
C ARG A 29 5.53 7.07 3.74
N GLN A 30 4.59 6.76 2.84
CA GLN A 30 3.26 6.36 3.24
C GLN A 30 3.28 5.04 4.02
N ILE A 31 3.99 4.04 3.50
CA ILE A 31 4.05 2.74 4.16
C ILE A 31 4.69 2.86 5.54
N ARG A 32 5.73 3.68 5.64
CA ARG A 32 6.40 3.92 6.91
C ARG A 32 5.48 4.64 7.90
N ALA A 33 4.71 5.60 7.40
CA ALA A 33 3.82 6.38 8.26
C ALA A 33 2.72 5.52 8.87
N PHE A 34 2.19 4.56 8.12
CA PHE A 34 1.13 3.70 8.64
C PHE A 34 1.69 2.53 9.46
N GLY A 35 2.90 2.08 9.17
CA GLY A 35 3.57 1.07 10.00
C GLY A 35 2.65 -0.03 10.52
N ALA A 36 2.46 -0.07 11.82
CA ALA A 36 1.66 -1.11 12.47
C ALA A 36 0.18 -1.06 12.08
N THR A 37 -0.31 0.09 11.60
CA THR A 37 -1.69 0.20 11.12
C THR A 37 -1.87 -0.53 9.79
N GLU A 38 -0.79 -0.75 9.08
CA GLU A 38 -0.74 -1.48 7.81
C GLU A 38 -1.25 -0.65 6.64
N SER A 39 -0.55 -0.77 5.53
CA SER A 39 -0.97 -0.19 4.27
C SER A 39 -1.72 -1.23 3.46
N LEU A 40 -2.61 -0.78 2.60
CA LEU A 40 -3.45 -1.66 1.79
C LEU A 40 -2.99 -1.62 0.34
N VAL A 41 -2.89 -2.78 -0.27
CA VAL A 41 -2.45 -2.91 -1.67
C VAL A 41 -3.44 -3.78 -2.42
N ASN A 42 -3.88 -3.33 -3.58
CA ASN A 42 -4.76 -4.11 -4.44
C ASN A 42 -3.95 -4.68 -5.59
N ILE A 43 -3.91 -5.99 -5.70
CA ILE A 43 -3.21 -6.68 -6.77
C ILE A 43 -4.17 -7.68 -7.41
N ASN A 44 -4.51 -7.45 -8.68
CA ASN A 44 -5.40 -8.36 -9.43
C ASN A 44 -6.69 -8.64 -8.66
N ASN A 45 -7.30 -7.57 -8.13
CA ASN A 45 -8.54 -7.64 -7.36
C ASN A 45 -8.40 -8.38 -6.03
N THR A 46 -7.17 -8.56 -5.57
CA THR A 46 -6.91 -9.15 -4.27
C THR A 46 -6.33 -8.09 -3.35
N TRP A 47 -6.93 -7.91 -2.20
CA TRP A 47 -6.44 -6.93 -1.23
C TRP A 47 -5.45 -7.57 -0.28
N LEU A 48 -4.32 -6.90 -0.09
CA LEU A 48 -3.25 -7.34 0.80
C LEU A 48 -2.91 -6.23 1.77
N VAL A 49 -2.41 -6.61 2.94
CA VAL A 49 -1.89 -5.64 3.91
C VAL A 49 -0.37 -5.74 3.96
N VAL A 50 0.28 -4.59 4.08
CA VAL A 50 1.74 -4.51 4.08
C VAL A 50 2.18 -3.59 5.19
N LYS A 51 3.12 -4.03 6.00
CA LYS A 51 3.69 -3.22 7.08
C LYS A 51 5.05 -2.66 6.73
N ARG A 52 5.78 -3.32 5.85
CA ARG A 52 7.13 -2.93 5.49
C ARG A 52 7.34 -3.11 4.01
N ALA A 53 8.23 -2.29 3.48
CA ALA A 53 8.58 -2.37 2.07
C ALA A 53 9.99 -1.86 1.87
N LEU A 54 10.59 -2.28 0.77
CA LEU A 54 11.82 -1.71 0.26
C LEU A 54 11.50 -0.99 -1.03
N GLY A 55 12.21 0.08 -1.30
CA GLY A 55 11.98 0.80 -2.55
C GLY A 55 13.28 1.37 -3.06
N TRP A 56 13.40 1.44 -4.37
CA TRP A 56 14.56 2.07 -4.98
C TRP A 56 14.17 2.71 -6.30
N PRO A 57 14.70 3.91 -6.58
CA PRO A 57 14.42 4.56 -7.86
C PRO A 57 15.22 3.86 -8.96
N GLU A 58 14.55 3.59 -10.05
CA GLU A 58 15.20 2.98 -11.21
C GLU A 58 14.32 3.19 -12.42
N GLN A 59 14.88 3.75 -13.47
CA GLN A 59 14.13 4.04 -14.67
C GLN A 59 13.62 2.75 -15.31
N HIS A 60 12.37 2.75 -15.70
CA HIS A 60 11.75 1.60 -16.36
C HIS A 60 10.65 2.06 -17.30
N ASN A 61 10.20 1.14 -18.13
CA ASN A 61 9.15 1.41 -19.11
C ASN A 61 7.83 0.72 -18.78
N TYR A 62 7.67 0.23 -17.57
CA TYR A 62 6.44 -0.43 -17.15
C TYR A 62 5.42 0.59 -16.67
N ALA A 63 4.14 0.25 -16.82
CA ALA A 63 3.10 1.03 -16.18
C ALA A 63 3.22 0.88 -14.66
N PRO A 64 2.97 1.97 -13.90
CA PRO A 64 3.02 1.85 -12.44
C PRO A 64 1.99 0.87 -11.91
N GLY A 65 2.35 0.16 -10.85
CA GLY A 65 1.45 -0.79 -10.21
C GLY A 65 1.47 -2.17 -10.82
N LYS A 66 2.46 -2.48 -11.63
CA LYS A 66 2.58 -3.79 -12.24
C LYS A 66 3.40 -4.72 -11.36
N VAL A 67 2.92 -5.95 -11.16
CA VAL A 67 3.68 -6.96 -10.42
C VAL A 67 4.72 -7.55 -11.38
N LEU A 68 5.99 -7.44 -11.01
CA LEU A 68 7.08 -7.97 -11.81
C LEU A 68 7.54 -9.32 -11.31
N HIS A 69 7.50 -9.53 -10.00
CA HIS A 69 8.15 -10.68 -9.42
C HIS A 69 7.52 -11.01 -8.07
N VAL A 70 7.39 -12.28 -7.78
CA VAL A 70 6.95 -12.75 -6.47
C VAL A 70 7.96 -13.78 -6.01
N TYR A 71 8.59 -13.55 -4.85
CA TYR A 71 9.68 -14.39 -4.43
C TYR A 71 9.84 -14.31 -2.92
N ASN A 72 9.90 -15.46 -2.24
CA ASN A 72 10.14 -15.51 -0.79
C ASN A 72 9.25 -14.55 0.00
N ARG A 73 7.95 -14.58 -0.27
CA ARG A 73 7.00 -13.71 0.42
C ARG A 73 7.30 -12.23 0.19
N THR A 74 7.91 -11.92 -0.92
CA THR A 74 8.15 -10.55 -1.33
C THR A 74 7.54 -10.35 -2.71
N ILE A 75 6.81 -9.26 -2.87
CA ILE A 75 6.21 -8.92 -4.15
C ILE A 75 6.88 -7.64 -4.66
N VAL A 76 7.52 -7.74 -5.83
CA VAL A 76 8.16 -6.59 -6.44
C VAL A 76 7.20 -5.97 -7.44
N MET A 77 6.90 -4.70 -7.26
CA MET A 77 5.98 -3.96 -8.12
C MET A 77 6.63 -2.69 -8.65
N THR A 78 6.08 -2.19 -9.74
CA THR A 78 6.56 -0.94 -10.31
C THR A 78 5.88 0.25 -9.63
N ALA A 79 6.65 1.33 -9.46
CA ALA A 79 6.13 2.63 -9.07
C ALA A 79 6.36 3.59 -10.23
N LEU A 80 6.03 4.85 -10.03
CA LEU A 80 6.17 5.83 -11.10
C LEU A 80 7.63 5.96 -11.58
N ASP A 81 8.57 5.97 -10.67
CA ASP A 81 9.97 6.20 -11.00
C ASP A 81 10.91 5.14 -10.45
N GLY A 82 10.39 3.95 -10.15
CA GLY A 82 11.25 2.89 -9.62
C GLY A 82 10.46 1.66 -9.25
N TYR A 83 10.95 0.93 -8.26
CA TYR A 83 10.37 -0.34 -7.84
C TYR A 83 10.12 -0.36 -6.35
N ILE A 84 9.10 -1.11 -5.95
CA ILE A 84 8.75 -1.31 -4.54
C ILE A 84 8.69 -2.81 -4.28
N GLY A 85 9.43 -3.26 -3.27
CA GLY A 85 9.33 -4.63 -2.81
C GLY A 85 8.49 -4.68 -1.55
N LEU A 86 7.33 -5.31 -1.62
CA LEU A 86 6.43 -5.46 -0.49
C LEU A 86 6.87 -6.67 0.31
N LEU A 87 7.25 -6.45 1.57
CA LEU A 87 7.81 -7.50 2.41
C LEU A 87 6.72 -8.20 3.21
N GLU A 88 6.64 -9.51 3.06
CA GLU A 88 5.73 -10.35 3.81
C GLU A 88 4.29 -9.82 3.83
N PRO A 89 3.70 -9.58 2.66
CA PRO A 89 2.31 -9.14 2.63
C PRO A 89 1.38 -10.23 3.12
N ASP A 90 0.26 -9.81 3.71
CA ASP A 90 -0.76 -10.72 4.20
C ASP A 90 -2.09 -10.45 3.54
N ILE A 91 -2.98 -11.42 3.59
CA ILE A 91 -4.32 -11.25 3.01
C ILE A 91 -5.16 -10.40 3.96
N VAL A 92 -5.89 -9.45 3.39
CA VAL A 92 -6.78 -8.59 4.15
C VAL A 92 -7.92 -9.44 4.74
N ARG A 93 -8.33 -9.10 5.97
CA ARG A 93 -9.44 -9.79 6.61
C ARG A 93 -10.72 -9.65 5.79
N PRO A 94 -11.58 -10.67 5.79
CA PRO A 94 -12.80 -10.62 4.97
C PRO A 94 -13.68 -9.40 5.23
N GLU A 95 -13.81 -8.96 6.48
CA GLU A 95 -14.64 -7.80 6.79
C GLU A 95 -14.06 -6.52 6.17
N ILE A 96 -12.74 -6.39 6.17
CA ILE A 96 -12.10 -5.22 5.58
C ILE A 96 -12.22 -5.27 4.05
N ALA A 97 -12.04 -6.45 3.47
CA ALA A 97 -12.17 -6.62 2.04
C ALA A 97 -13.58 -6.28 1.57
N ALA A 98 -14.59 -6.69 2.33
CA ALA A 98 -15.98 -6.38 1.99
C ALA A 98 -16.22 -4.88 2.05
N GLU A 99 -15.67 -4.20 3.05
CA GLU A 99 -15.84 -2.76 3.18
C GLU A 99 -15.17 -2.03 2.03
N LEU A 100 -13.99 -2.48 1.60
CA LEU A 100 -13.30 -1.89 0.48
C LEU A 100 -14.10 -2.05 -0.82
N GLN A 101 -14.72 -3.20 -1.00
CA GLN A 101 -15.53 -3.45 -2.18
C GLN A 101 -16.79 -2.59 -2.19
N GLU A 102 -17.40 -2.38 -1.04
CA GLU A 102 -18.59 -1.57 -0.94
C GLU A 102 -18.34 -0.12 -1.36
N LYS A 103 -17.16 0.39 -1.06
CA LYS A 103 -16.86 1.79 -1.32
C LYS A 103 -16.40 2.03 -2.75
N ASN A 104 -16.16 0.99 -3.47
CA ASN A 104 -15.77 1.06 -4.85
C ASN A 104 -16.88 0.53 -5.74
#